data_c5399c8fcd0fe688a97104f1178527cb
#
_entry.id   c5399c8fcd0fe688a97104f1178527cb
#
_cell.length_a   1.000
_cell.length_b   1.000
_cell.length_c   1.000
_cell.angle_alpha   90.00
_cell.angle_beta   90.00
_cell.angle_gamma   90.00
#
_symmetry.space_group_name_H-M   'P 1'
#
loop_
_entity.id
_entity.type
_entity.pdbx_description
1 polymer ?
#
loop_
_entity_poly.entity_id
_entity_poly.type
_entity_poly.pdbx_seq_one_letter_code
_entity_poly.pdbx_strand_id
1 'polypeptide(L)'
;MVRASWFEIPVLDLERAIDFYERVFLVELERDVVDGHDAAYFPAADGPIGAAGALMHGESYVPSLDGTRIYLGVDDVEAVVARAVEAGWSLLYPVTEVDDQLVAEIADSEGNRIALQADAD
;
A
#
# COMPACT_ATOMS: atom_id res chain seq x y z
N MET A 1 2.56 -10.24 23.99
CA MET A 1 2.38 -8.97 23.26
C MET A 1 2.01 -9.26 21.81
N VAL A 2 1.02 -8.56 21.28
CA VAL A 2 0.61 -8.73 19.87
C VAL A 2 1.02 -7.49 19.09
N ARG A 3 1.58 -7.69 17.90
CA ARG A 3 1.96 -6.60 16.99
C ARG A 3 1.85 -7.08 15.56
N ALA A 4 1.65 -6.15 14.63
CA ALA A 4 1.70 -6.48 13.20
C ALA A 4 3.13 -6.85 12.82
N SER A 5 3.31 -7.97 12.12
CA SER A 5 4.63 -8.47 11.72
C SER A 5 4.78 -8.59 10.21
N TRP A 6 3.68 -8.76 9.50
CA TRP A 6 3.65 -8.97 8.06
C TRP A 6 2.31 -8.52 7.52
N PHE A 7 2.27 -7.98 6.30
CA PHE A 7 1.01 -7.71 5.63
C PHE A 7 1.06 -8.23 4.20
N GLU A 8 -0.12 -8.55 3.66
CA GLU A 8 -0.26 -8.97 2.28
C GLU A 8 -1.40 -8.20 1.65
N ILE A 9 -1.13 -7.63 0.48
CA ILE A 9 -2.13 -6.90 -0.29
C ILE A 9 -2.52 -7.78 -1.48
N PRO A 10 -3.78 -8.21 -1.56
CA PRO A 10 -4.23 -9.06 -2.66
C PRO A 10 -4.28 -8.28 -3.98
N VAL A 11 -3.86 -8.92 -5.07
CA VAL A 11 -3.87 -8.29 -6.39
C VAL A 11 -4.46 -9.24 -7.42
N LEU A 12 -5.15 -8.68 -8.42
CA LEU A 12 -5.71 -9.45 -9.53
C LEU A 12 -4.74 -9.55 -10.69
N ASP A 13 -3.90 -8.56 -10.86
CA ASP A 13 -2.90 -8.49 -11.93
C ASP A 13 -1.61 -7.96 -11.31
N LEU A 14 -0.65 -8.85 -11.09
CA LEU A 14 0.59 -8.50 -10.40
C LEU A 14 1.40 -7.45 -11.16
N GLU A 15 1.47 -7.53 -12.50
CA GLU A 15 2.19 -6.54 -13.30
C GLU A 15 1.61 -5.14 -13.15
N ARG A 16 0.29 -5.05 -13.23
CA ARG A 16 -0.40 -3.76 -13.06
C ARG A 16 -0.22 -3.23 -11.65
N ALA A 17 -0.29 -4.10 -10.65
CA ALA A 17 -0.12 -3.71 -9.26
C ALA A 17 1.30 -3.21 -8.99
N ILE A 18 2.31 -3.90 -9.50
CA ILE A 18 3.70 -3.46 -9.37
C ILE A 18 3.87 -2.08 -9.99
N ASP A 19 3.37 -1.87 -11.19
CA ASP A 19 3.46 -0.57 -11.85
C ASP A 19 2.80 0.53 -11.00
N PHE A 20 1.62 0.25 -10.45
CA PHE A 20 0.92 1.20 -9.59
C PHE A 20 1.76 1.57 -8.37
N TYR A 21 2.19 0.57 -7.60
CA TYR A 21 2.90 0.83 -6.34
C TYR A 21 4.27 1.47 -6.56
N GLU A 22 5.01 1.05 -7.58
CA GLU A 22 6.30 1.66 -7.89
C GLU A 22 6.14 3.11 -8.31
N ARG A 23 5.13 3.40 -9.12
CA ARG A 23 4.87 4.74 -9.65
C ARG A 23 4.32 5.70 -8.60
N VAL A 24 3.36 5.24 -7.80
CA VAL A 24 2.67 6.09 -6.81
C VAL A 24 3.50 6.29 -5.56
N PHE A 25 4.18 5.25 -5.10
CA PHE A 25 4.95 5.29 -3.84
C PHE A 25 6.45 5.50 -4.06
N LEU A 26 6.93 5.49 -5.31
CA LEU A 26 8.35 5.68 -5.66
C LEU A 26 9.23 4.64 -4.97
N VAL A 27 8.81 3.39 -5.05
CA VAL A 27 9.56 2.24 -4.50
C VAL A 27 9.86 1.24 -5.60
N GLU A 28 10.83 0.37 -5.39
CA GLU A 28 11.09 -0.77 -6.24
C GLU A 28 10.63 -2.03 -5.51
N LEU A 29 9.76 -2.80 -6.14
CA LEU A 29 9.28 -4.06 -5.59
C LEU A 29 10.12 -5.21 -6.14
N GLU A 30 10.34 -6.23 -5.32
CA GLU A 30 11.12 -7.40 -5.69
C GLU A 30 10.19 -8.59 -5.92
N ARG A 31 10.23 -9.14 -7.14
CA ARG A 31 9.40 -10.29 -7.49
C ARG A 31 9.92 -11.56 -6.84
N ASP A 32 8.99 -12.40 -6.42
CA ASP A 32 9.32 -13.72 -5.85
C ASP A 32 8.11 -14.65 -6.03
N VAL A 33 8.28 -15.89 -5.62
CA VAL A 33 7.21 -16.88 -5.52
C VAL A 33 7.15 -17.33 -4.07
N VAL A 34 5.98 -17.19 -3.47
CA VAL A 34 5.76 -17.50 -2.06
C VAL A 34 4.63 -18.52 -1.96
N ASP A 35 4.92 -19.68 -1.42
CA ASP A 35 3.93 -20.75 -1.28
C ASP A 35 3.20 -21.03 -2.60
N GLY A 36 3.95 -21.06 -3.70
CA GLY A 36 3.42 -21.30 -5.04
C GLY A 36 2.69 -20.11 -5.67
N HIS A 37 2.65 -18.96 -5.03
CA HIS A 37 1.96 -17.77 -5.52
C HIS A 37 2.96 -16.74 -6.02
N ASP A 38 2.63 -16.05 -7.11
CA ASP A 38 3.42 -14.93 -7.59
C ASP A 38 3.25 -13.76 -6.63
N ALA A 39 4.38 -13.15 -6.27
CA ALA A 39 4.42 -12.10 -5.27
C ALA A 39 5.40 -10.99 -5.67
N ALA A 40 5.24 -9.82 -5.04
CA ALA A 40 6.20 -8.73 -5.13
C ALA A 40 6.37 -8.13 -3.74
N TYR A 41 7.60 -8.15 -3.23
CA TYR A 41 7.92 -7.67 -1.90
C TYR A 41 8.16 -6.18 -1.91
N PHE A 42 7.61 -5.48 -0.91
CA PHE A 42 8.02 -4.12 -0.63
C PHE A 42 9.45 -4.12 -0.08
N PRO A 43 10.23 -3.06 -0.36
CA PRO A 43 11.57 -2.97 0.17
C PRO A 43 11.53 -2.96 1.70
N ALA A 44 12.49 -3.64 2.32
CA ALA A 44 12.60 -3.66 3.77
C ALA A 44 12.87 -2.24 4.27
N ALA A 45 12.11 -1.82 5.29
CA ALA A 45 12.36 -0.54 5.93
C ALA A 45 13.63 -0.62 6.76
N ASP A 46 14.41 0.46 6.77
CA ASP A 46 15.55 0.56 7.66
C ASP A 46 15.05 0.77 9.09
N GLY A 47 15.51 -0.06 10.00
CA GLY A 47 15.17 0.06 11.41
C GLY A 47 14.06 -0.88 11.87
N PRO A 48 13.73 -0.83 13.17
CA PRO A 48 12.82 -1.81 13.78
C PRO A 48 11.34 -1.45 13.69
N ILE A 49 10.97 -0.38 12.99
CA ILE A 49 9.59 0.13 12.97
C ILE A 49 8.90 -0.30 11.69
N GLY A 50 7.68 -0.79 11.84
CA GLY A 50 6.80 -1.15 10.75
C GLY A 50 6.83 -2.63 10.41
N ALA A 51 5.81 -3.05 9.69
CA ALA A 51 5.69 -4.41 9.19
C ALA A 51 6.25 -4.48 7.77
N ALA A 52 6.85 -5.61 7.42
CA ALA A 52 7.20 -5.92 6.04
C ALA A 52 5.99 -6.53 5.34
N GLY A 53 5.94 -6.49 4.02
CA GLY A 53 4.81 -7.02 3.30
C GLY A 53 5.04 -7.23 1.83
N ALA A 54 4.02 -7.74 1.16
CA ALA A 54 4.08 -8.08 -0.25
C ALA A 54 2.73 -7.90 -0.94
N LEU A 55 2.79 -7.69 -2.25
CA LEU A 55 1.64 -7.89 -3.13
C LEU A 55 1.54 -9.38 -3.40
N MET A 56 0.32 -9.94 -3.31
CA MET A 56 0.12 -11.39 -3.47
C MET A 56 -0.95 -11.66 -4.51
N HIS A 57 -0.64 -12.54 -5.45
CA HIS A 57 -1.58 -12.99 -6.47
C HIS A 57 -1.95 -14.45 -6.20
N GLY A 58 -3.23 -14.78 -6.27
CA GLY A 58 -3.70 -16.14 -6.09
C GLY A 58 -5.19 -16.20 -5.86
N GLU A 59 -5.73 -17.41 -5.92
CA GLU A 59 -7.18 -17.62 -5.83
C GLU A 59 -7.79 -17.08 -4.53
N SER A 60 -7.06 -17.21 -3.42
CA SER A 60 -7.53 -16.75 -2.11
C SER A 60 -7.25 -15.28 -1.83
N TYR A 61 -6.55 -14.60 -2.74
CA TYR A 61 -6.19 -13.20 -2.58
C TYR A 61 -7.17 -12.32 -3.35
N VAL A 62 -8.24 -11.90 -2.68
CA VAL A 62 -9.34 -11.14 -3.28
C VAL A 62 -9.27 -9.69 -2.80
N PRO A 63 -9.02 -8.72 -3.70
CA PRO A 63 -9.00 -7.31 -3.32
C PRO A 63 -10.37 -6.82 -2.83
N SER A 64 -10.38 -5.82 -1.95
CA SER A 64 -11.60 -5.25 -1.42
C SER A 64 -11.38 -3.80 -0.98
N LEU A 65 -12.43 -2.99 -1.12
CA LEU A 65 -12.46 -1.64 -0.56
C LEU A 65 -12.93 -1.64 0.90
N ASP A 66 -13.38 -2.79 1.38
CA ASP A 66 -13.94 -2.97 2.73
C ASP A 66 -13.04 -3.89 3.56
N GLY A 67 -13.30 -3.95 4.84
CA GLY A 67 -12.59 -4.86 5.74
C GLY A 67 -11.40 -4.22 6.42
N THR A 68 -10.41 -5.02 6.72
CA THR A 68 -9.21 -4.58 7.43
C THR A 68 -8.48 -3.50 6.63
N ARG A 69 -8.08 -2.43 7.32
CA ARG A 69 -7.42 -1.30 6.68
C ARG A 69 -5.94 -1.29 7.06
N ILE A 70 -5.08 -1.23 6.04
CA ILE A 70 -3.66 -1.06 6.27
C ILE A 70 -3.29 0.42 6.10
N TYR A 71 -2.42 0.91 6.97
CA TYR A 71 -1.83 2.24 6.87
C TYR A 71 -0.39 2.10 6.45
N LEU A 72 -0.06 2.67 5.29
CA LEU A 72 1.32 2.71 4.81
C LEU A 72 1.93 4.05 5.23
N GLY A 73 3.03 3.99 5.96
CA GLY A 73 3.79 5.18 6.34
C GLY A 73 4.56 5.70 5.13
N VAL A 74 4.39 6.99 4.83
CA VAL A 74 5.07 7.65 3.70
C VAL A 74 5.67 8.96 4.18
N ASP A 75 6.62 9.50 3.42
CA ASP A 75 7.24 10.77 3.79
C ASP A 75 6.30 11.97 3.52
N ASP A 76 5.50 11.88 2.46
CA ASP A 76 4.66 13.00 2.01
C ASP A 76 3.33 12.46 1.48
N VAL A 77 2.31 12.50 2.33
CA VAL A 77 0.96 12.02 1.98
C VAL A 77 0.39 12.77 0.78
N GLU A 78 0.56 14.09 0.74
CA GLU A 78 0.00 14.90 -0.35
C GLU A 78 0.64 14.54 -1.70
N ALA A 79 1.93 14.26 -1.72
CA ALA A 79 2.62 13.87 -2.93
C ALA A 79 2.15 12.50 -3.44
N VAL A 80 1.95 11.54 -2.52
CA VAL A 80 1.45 10.22 -2.89
C VAL A 80 0.04 10.32 -3.47
N VAL A 81 -0.83 11.07 -2.82
CA VAL A 81 -2.20 11.31 -3.32
C VAL A 81 -2.17 11.94 -4.71
N ALA A 82 -1.32 12.96 -4.90
CA ALA A 82 -1.21 13.63 -6.19
C ALA A 82 -0.79 12.66 -7.30
N ARG A 83 0.18 11.79 -7.04
CA ARG A 83 0.62 10.80 -8.02
C ARG A 83 -0.48 9.78 -8.34
N ALA A 84 -1.23 9.35 -7.34
CA ALA A 84 -2.33 8.41 -7.54
C ALA A 84 -3.43 9.03 -8.40
N VAL A 85 -3.86 10.25 -8.07
CA VAL A 85 -4.90 10.95 -8.80
C VAL A 85 -4.46 11.27 -10.23
N GLU A 86 -3.22 11.71 -10.41
CA GLU A 86 -2.67 12.01 -11.74
C GLU A 86 -2.61 10.75 -12.61
N ALA A 87 -2.37 9.59 -11.99
CA ALA A 87 -2.36 8.32 -12.70
C ALA A 87 -3.77 7.78 -12.99
N GLY A 88 -4.82 8.46 -12.53
CA GLY A 88 -6.21 8.10 -12.80
C GLY A 88 -6.90 7.29 -11.71
N TRP A 89 -6.28 7.14 -10.53
CA TRP A 89 -6.86 6.35 -9.45
C TRP A 89 -7.62 7.24 -8.47
N SER A 90 -8.50 6.65 -7.68
CA SER A 90 -9.46 7.39 -6.86
C SER A 90 -8.93 7.76 -5.49
N LEU A 91 -9.19 8.99 -5.09
CA LEU A 91 -9.02 9.44 -3.72
C LEU A 91 -10.31 9.08 -2.97
N LEU A 92 -10.18 8.26 -1.91
CA LEU A 92 -11.33 7.78 -1.14
C LEU A 92 -11.57 8.60 0.13
N TYR A 93 -10.52 9.14 0.70
CA TYR A 93 -10.62 10.02 1.86
C TYR A 93 -9.55 11.12 1.71
N PRO A 94 -9.94 12.39 1.79
CA PRO A 94 -9.01 13.48 1.51
C PRO A 94 -7.91 13.61 2.56
N VAL A 95 -6.83 14.25 2.19
CA VAL A 95 -5.73 14.54 3.14
C VAL A 95 -6.30 15.30 4.32
N THR A 96 -6.14 14.74 5.52
CA THR A 96 -6.76 15.25 6.75
C THR A 96 -5.76 15.12 7.89
N GLU A 97 -5.69 16.14 8.72
CA GLU A 97 -4.88 16.08 9.93
C GLU A 97 -5.67 15.42 11.05
N VAL A 98 -5.13 14.37 11.63
CA VAL A 98 -5.73 13.64 12.74
C VAL A 98 -4.63 13.37 13.77
N ASP A 99 -4.75 13.95 14.96
CA ASP A 99 -3.82 13.72 16.08
C ASP A 99 -2.34 13.88 15.68
N ASP A 100 -2.01 15.01 15.06
CA ASP A 100 -0.65 15.34 14.62
C ASP A 100 -0.11 14.45 13.49
N GLN A 101 -1.00 13.72 12.83
CA GLN A 101 -0.66 12.92 11.65
C GLN A 101 -1.46 13.44 10.46
N LEU A 102 -0.88 13.35 9.27
CA LEU A 102 -1.64 13.50 8.03
C LEU A 102 -2.04 12.12 7.56
N VAL A 103 -3.31 11.96 7.22
CA VAL A 103 -3.84 10.70 6.69
C VAL A 103 -4.63 10.97 5.42
N ALA A 104 -4.71 9.96 4.57
CA ALA A 104 -5.56 9.95 3.39
C ALA A 104 -5.83 8.51 3.01
N GLU A 105 -6.80 8.27 2.12
CA GLU A 105 -7.05 6.93 1.63
C GLU A 105 -7.25 6.97 0.13
N ILE A 106 -6.66 6.00 -0.56
CA ILE A 106 -6.76 5.87 -2.01
C ILE A 106 -7.21 4.46 -2.37
N ALA A 107 -7.79 4.31 -3.53
CA ALA A 107 -7.98 2.99 -4.13
C ALA A 107 -6.71 2.66 -4.92
N ASP A 108 -6.19 1.46 -4.75
CA ASP A 108 -5.07 1.02 -5.58
C ASP A 108 -5.58 0.51 -6.94
N SER A 109 -4.66 0.05 -7.78
CA SER A 109 -5.00 -0.42 -9.13
C SER A 109 -5.83 -1.71 -9.14
N GLU A 110 -5.92 -2.38 -8.00
CA GLU A 110 -6.56 -3.69 -7.89
C GLU A 110 -7.91 -3.66 -7.19
N GLY A 111 -8.31 -2.50 -6.66
CA GLY A 111 -9.57 -2.36 -5.93
C GLY A 111 -9.42 -2.53 -4.43
N ASN A 112 -8.25 -2.29 -3.89
CA ASN A 112 -8.04 -2.26 -2.45
C ASN A 112 -8.11 -0.82 -1.93
N ARG A 113 -8.59 -0.65 -0.71
CA ARG A 113 -8.52 0.63 0.01
C ARG A 113 -7.21 0.66 0.80
N ILE A 114 -6.39 1.64 0.51
CA ILE A 114 -5.07 1.80 1.15
C ILE A 114 -5.05 3.14 1.87
N ALA A 115 -4.75 3.11 3.16
CA ALA A 115 -4.59 4.31 3.95
C ALA A 115 -3.12 4.74 3.98
N LEU A 116 -2.90 6.05 4.02
CA LEU A 116 -1.59 6.67 4.01
C LEU A 116 -1.43 7.46 5.31
N GLN A 117 -0.23 7.51 5.83
CA GLN A 117 0.04 8.21 7.07
C GLN A 117 1.45 8.80 7.08
N ALA A 118 1.55 10.03 7.56
CA ALA A 118 2.83 10.71 7.79
C ALA A 118 2.67 11.67 8.95
N ASP A 119 3.78 12.10 9.54
CA ASP A 119 3.74 13.16 10.53
C ASP A 119 3.24 14.45 9.90
N ALA A 120 2.47 15.24 10.66
CA ALA A 120 1.85 16.45 10.14
C ALA A 120 2.82 17.60 9.86
N ASP A 121 4.03 17.54 10.37
CA ASP A 121 5.06 18.59 10.19
C ASP A 121 5.90 18.42 8.95
#